data_8b1143de04c183bb922197d8fa5a5236
#
_entry.id   8b1143de04c183bb922197d8fa5a5236
#
_cell.length_a   1.000
_cell.length_b   1.000
_cell.length_c   1.000
_cell.angle_alpha   90.00
_cell.angle_beta   90.00
_cell.angle_gamma   90.00
#
_symmetry.space_group_name_H-M   'P 1'
#
loop_
_entity.id
_entity.type
_entity.pdbx_description
1 polymer ?
#
loop_
_entity_poly.entity_id
_entity_poly.type
_entity_poly.pdbx_seq_one_letter_code
_entity_poly.pdbx_strand_id
1 'polypeptide(L)'
;VEQYRDAVWQLWKEANAGFEEEKLIALDTLSSNSSGYWKLPENLEPNAVMPYCWGMKGAVETGAELPLFLYLHGSGPKEREWSTGLKICRNFDDAPSVYFIPQIPNEGDYYRWWQKAKQFAWEKLLRQALLLGEIDPNRVYVFGISEGGYGSQRLASFYADYWAAAGP
;
A
#
# COMPACT_ATOMS: atom_id res chain seq x y z
N VAL A 1 13.44 -0.41 -24.51
CA VAL A 1 12.86 -0.01 -23.20
C VAL A 1 12.86 -1.21 -22.24
N GLU A 2 12.35 -2.39 -22.62
CA GLU A 2 12.30 -3.58 -21.74
C GLU A 2 13.67 -4.03 -21.25
N GLN A 3 14.68 -4.07 -22.08
CA GLN A 3 16.05 -4.44 -21.69
C GLN A 3 16.64 -3.63 -20.52
N TYR A 4 16.27 -2.35 -20.42
CA TYR A 4 16.75 -1.49 -19.34
C TYR A 4 15.89 -1.61 -18.07
N ARG A 5 14.65 -1.99 -18.21
CA ARG A 5 13.70 -2.06 -17.11
C ARG A 5 14.08 -3.13 -16.08
N ASP A 6 14.46 -4.32 -16.53
CA ASP A 6 14.91 -5.40 -15.67
C ASP A 6 16.23 -5.05 -14.96
N ALA A 7 17.15 -4.40 -15.67
CA ALA A 7 18.40 -3.92 -15.07
C ALA A 7 18.14 -2.83 -14.00
N VAL A 8 17.27 -1.86 -14.29
CA VAL A 8 16.88 -0.81 -13.33
C VAL A 8 16.17 -1.42 -12.14
N TRP A 9 15.29 -2.38 -12.37
CA TRP A 9 14.61 -3.08 -11.30
C TRP A 9 15.57 -3.85 -10.39
N GLN A 10 16.55 -4.53 -10.95
CA GLN A 10 17.57 -5.23 -10.17
C GLN A 10 18.40 -4.26 -9.34
N LEU A 11 18.84 -3.15 -9.93
CA LEU A 11 19.57 -2.10 -9.22
C LEU A 11 18.73 -1.47 -8.10
N TRP A 12 17.44 -1.27 -8.33
CA TRP A 12 16.53 -0.77 -7.32
C TRP A 12 16.43 -1.74 -6.12
N LYS A 13 16.30 -3.03 -6.38
CA LYS A 13 16.28 -4.06 -5.31
C LYS A 13 17.59 -4.05 -4.50
N GLU A 14 18.72 -4.03 -5.17
CA GLU A 14 20.03 -3.98 -4.52
C GLU A 14 20.20 -2.73 -3.66
N ALA A 15 19.80 -1.57 -4.16
CA ALA A 15 19.87 -0.30 -3.43
C ALA A 15 18.96 -0.28 -2.19
N ASN A 16 17.83 -0.96 -2.24
CA ASN A 16 16.83 -0.95 -1.19
C ASN A 16 16.93 -2.12 -0.19
N ALA A 17 17.59 -3.21 -0.53
CA ALA A 17 17.72 -4.38 0.34
C ALA A 17 18.48 -4.12 1.65
N GLY A 18 19.31 -3.08 1.70
CA GLY A 18 20.11 -2.72 2.87
C GLY A 18 19.45 -1.73 3.83
N PHE A 19 18.23 -1.29 3.58
CA PHE A 19 17.54 -0.40 4.51
C PHE A 19 17.13 -1.13 5.80
N GLU A 20 17.64 -0.66 6.93
CA GLU A 20 17.19 -1.09 8.25
C GLU A 20 15.90 -0.36 8.61
N GLU A 21 14.78 -1.00 8.37
CA GLU A 21 13.45 -0.47 8.67
C GLU A 21 12.69 -1.40 9.60
N GLU A 22 11.87 -0.81 10.48
CA GLU A 22 10.88 -1.59 11.23
C GLU A 22 9.97 -2.32 10.24
N LYS A 23 9.95 -3.63 10.33
CA LYS A 23 9.12 -4.45 9.45
C LYS A 23 7.64 -4.24 9.72
N LEU A 24 6.89 -4.17 8.66
CA LEU A 24 5.44 -4.31 8.73
C LEU A 24 5.15 -5.81 8.90
N ILE A 25 4.86 -6.23 10.10
CA ILE A 25 4.75 -7.67 10.47
C ILE A 25 3.83 -8.43 9.51
N ALA A 26 2.74 -7.78 9.08
CA ALA A 26 1.82 -8.40 8.14
C ALA A 26 2.39 -8.66 6.74
N LEU A 27 3.51 -8.01 6.37
CA LEU A 27 4.16 -8.20 5.08
C LEU A 27 5.23 -9.30 5.08
N ASP A 28 5.53 -9.90 6.23
CA ASP A 28 6.52 -10.98 6.31
C ASP A 28 6.03 -12.30 5.70
N THR A 29 4.73 -12.49 5.62
CA THR A 29 4.12 -13.68 5.01
C THR A 29 2.79 -13.34 4.35
N LEU A 30 2.58 -13.80 3.13
CA LEU A 30 1.28 -13.70 2.47
C LEU A 30 0.27 -14.59 3.17
N SER A 31 -0.81 -13.99 3.68
CA SER A 31 -1.91 -14.67 4.31
C SER A 31 -3.26 -14.19 3.76
N SER A 32 -4.32 -14.95 4.03
CA SER A 32 -5.66 -14.58 3.57
C SER A 32 -6.19 -13.29 4.20
N ASN A 33 -5.70 -12.94 5.37
CA ASN A 33 -6.07 -11.71 6.08
C ASN A 33 -5.17 -11.48 7.30
N SER A 34 -4.62 -10.29 7.41
CA SER A 34 -3.82 -9.84 8.55
C SER A 34 -4.13 -8.39 8.88
N SER A 35 -3.90 -8.00 10.13
CA SER A 35 -4.01 -6.62 10.56
C SER A 35 -2.85 -6.25 11.48
N GLY A 36 -2.51 -4.98 11.50
CA GLY A 36 -1.42 -4.46 12.31
C GLY A 36 -1.55 -2.97 12.55
N TYR A 37 -0.53 -2.44 13.21
CA TYR A 37 -0.42 -1.03 13.54
C TYR A 37 0.93 -0.53 13.08
N TRP A 38 0.94 0.58 12.37
CA TRP A 38 2.12 1.20 11.83
C TRP A 38 2.39 2.54 12.51
N LYS A 39 3.50 2.64 13.20
CA LYS A 39 3.92 3.88 13.84
C LYS A 39 4.43 4.85 12.78
N LEU A 40 3.82 6.02 12.69
CA LEU A 40 4.27 7.09 11.80
C LEU A 40 5.50 7.80 12.39
N PRO A 41 6.29 8.52 11.56
CA PRO A 41 7.45 9.26 12.03
C PRO A 41 7.08 10.26 13.12
N GLU A 42 7.65 10.10 14.31
CA GLU A 42 7.34 10.88 15.52
C GLU A 42 7.55 12.38 15.34
N ASN A 43 8.59 12.75 14.58
CA ASN A 43 8.91 14.15 14.28
C ASN A 43 7.96 14.81 13.27
N LEU A 44 7.12 14.05 12.61
CA LEU A 44 6.15 14.55 11.63
C LEU A 44 4.71 14.48 12.15
N GLU A 45 4.39 13.44 12.90
CA GLU A 45 3.06 13.22 13.48
C GLU A 45 3.23 12.50 14.82
N PRO A 46 3.42 13.22 15.93
CA PRO A 46 3.70 12.65 17.23
C PRO A 46 2.61 11.69 17.71
N ASN A 47 3.02 10.54 18.24
CA ASN A 47 2.15 9.48 18.75
C ASN A 47 1.16 8.90 17.71
N ALA A 48 1.30 9.22 16.44
CA ALA A 48 0.39 8.69 15.42
C ALA A 48 0.70 7.23 15.09
N VAL A 49 -0.34 6.43 15.17
CA VAL A 49 -0.30 5.01 14.83
C VAL A 49 -1.40 4.74 13.80
N MET A 50 -1.02 4.27 12.65
CA MET A 50 -1.92 3.98 11.55
C MET A 50 -2.30 2.48 11.55
N PRO A 51 -3.54 2.12 11.89
CA PRO A 51 -4.01 0.77 11.72
C PRO A 51 -4.03 0.39 10.24
N TYR A 52 -3.79 -0.85 9.93
CA TYR A 52 -3.93 -1.37 8.57
C TYR A 52 -4.43 -2.81 8.56
N CYS A 53 -5.06 -3.15 7.46
CA CYS A 53 -5.40 -4.52 7.11
C CYS A 53 -4.74 -4.84 5.78
N TRP A 54 -4.16 -6.02 5.65
CA TRP A 54 -3.65 -6.50 4.40
C TRP A 54 -3.94 -7.98 4.25
N GLY A 55 -3.91 -8.47 3.03
CA GLY A 55 -4.12 -9.86 2.80
C GLY A 55 -4.05 -10.22 1.33
N MET A 56 -4.28 -11.47 1.07
CA MET A 56 -4.30 -12.04 -0.26
C MET A 56 -5.68 -12.58 -0.58
N LYS A 57 -6.11 -12.37 -1.82
CA LYS A 57 -7.33 -12.91 -2.38
C LYS A 57 -6.98 -13.96 -3.45
N GLY A 58 -7.77 -15.01 -3.49
CA GLY A 58 -7.67 -16.07 -4.51
C GLY A 58 -6.60 -17.12 -4.20
N ALA A 59 -6.59 -18.15 -5.02
CA ALA A 59 -5.59 -19.20 -4.97
C ALA A 59 -4.35 -18.77 -5.78
N VAL A 60 -3.18 -18.93 -5.20
CA VAL A 60 -1.91 -18.52 -5.80
C VAL A 60 -1.10 -19.75 -6.18
N GLU A 61 -0.64 -19.79 -7.42
CA GLU A 61 0.35 -20.77 -7.84
C GLU A 61 1.71 -20.45 -7.23
N THR A 62 2.44 -21.48 -6.84
CA THR A 62 3.77 -21.31 -6.25
C THR A 62 4.69 -20.56 -7.21
N GLY A 63 5.27 -19.44 -6.74
CA GLY A 63 6.17 -18.61 -7.53
C GLY A 63 5.48 -17.59 -8.43
N ALA A 64 4.17 -17.47 -8.37
CA ALA A 64 3.46 -16.40 -9.10
C ALA A 64 3.63 -15.05 -8.40
N GLU A 65 4.00 -14.02 -9.15
CA GLU A 65 3.98 -12.63 -8.69
C GLU A 65 2.57 -12.05 -8.83
N LEU A 66 2.11 -11.34 -7.80
CA LEU A 66 0.75 -10.86 -7.66
C LEU A 66 0.64 -9.33 -7.80
N PRO A 67 -0.48 -8.82 -8.34
CA PRO A 67 -0.77 -7.40 -8.25
C PRO A 67 -0.99 -6.97 -6.79
N LEU A 68 -0.54 -5.77 -6.47
CA LEU A 68 -0.79 -5.09 -5.19
C LEU A 68 -1.81 -3.98 -5.37
N PHE A 69 -2.86 -3.98 -4.57
CA PHE A 69 -3.84 -2.92 -4.50
C PHE A 69 -3.74 -2.17 -3.17
N LEU A 70 -3.37 -0.89 -3.23
CA LEU A 70 -3.45 0.04 -2.11
C LEU A 70 -4.80 0.77 -2.18
N TYR A 71 -5.67 0.56 -1.21
CA TYR A 71 -6.96 1.24 -1.10
C TYR A 71 -6.93 2.31 -0.02
N LEU A 72 -7.33 3.52 -0.38
CA LEU A 72 -7.45 4.67 0.51
C LEU A 72 -8.92 4.99 0.76
N HIS A 73 -9.35 4.96 2.02
CA HIS A 73 -10.75 5.19 2.36
C HIS A 73 -11.16 6.67 2.32
N GLY A 74 -12.47 6.93 2.30
CA GLY A 74 -13.07 8.26 2.34
C GLY A 74 -13.12 8.88 3.74
N SER A 75 -13.81 10.00 3.89
CA SER A 75 -13.93 10.76 5.15
C SER A 75 -15.06 10.28 6.06
N GLY A 76 -15.67 9.16 5.78
CA GLY A 76 -16.74 8.59 6.60
C GLY A 76 -16.25 8.04 7.94
N PRO A 77 -17.14 7.45 8.74
CA PRO A 77 -16.75 6.76 9.97
C PRO A 77 -15.75 5.65 9.67
N LYS A 78 -14.59 5.68 10.32
CA LYS A 78 -13.43 4.84 10.04
C LYS A 78 -13.75 3.35 9.87
N GLU A 79 -14.50 2.78 10.80
CA GLU A 79 -14.86 1.36 10.75
C GLU A 79 -15.67 1.00 9.51
N ARG A 80 -16.61 1.88 9.13
CA ARG A 80 -17.44 1.70 7.93
C ARG A 80 -16.60 1.81 6.68
N GLU A 81 -15.75 2.80 6.61
CA GLU A 81 -14.85 3.06 5.47
C GLU A 81 -13.88 1.88 5.29
N TRP A 82 -13.31 1.40 6.38
CA TRP A 82 -12.39 0.26 6.34
C TRP A 82 -13.08 -1.03 5.88
N SER A 83 -14.28 -1.31 6.40
CA SER A 83 -15.07 -2.46 5.94
C SER A 83 -15.48 -2.36 4.48
N THR A 84 -15.71 -1.16 3.98
CA THR A 84 -15.96 -0.88 2.55
C THR A 84 -14.73 -1.22 1.72
N GLY A 85 -13.54 -0.78 2.14
CA GLY A 85 -12.28 -1.11 1.48
C GLY A 85 -12.04 -2.62 1.38
N LEU A 86 -12.26 -3.33 2.47
CA LEU A 86 -12.16 -4.80 2.47
C LEU A 86 -13.11 -5.46 1.46
N LYS A 87 -14.36 -5.02 1.42
CA LYS A 87 -15.33 -5.54 0.45
C LYS A 87 -14.90 -5.26 -0.98
N ILE A 88 -14.45 -4.05 -1.26
CA ILE A 88 -13.99 -3.66 -2.60
C ILE A 88 -12.79 -4.53 -3.00
N CYS A 89 -11.73 -4.55 -2.21
CA CYS A 89 -10.52 -5.28 -2.54
C CYS A 89 -10.74 -6.78 -2.72
N ARG A 90 -11.64 -7.38 -1.94
CA ARG A 90 -11.97 -8.80 -2.03
C ARG A 90 -12.84 -9.17 -3.23
N ASN A 91 -13.57 -8.20 -3.77
CA ASN A 91 -14.52 -8.43 -4.87
C ASN A 91 -14.18 -7.63 -6.15
N PHE A 92 -12.99 -7.03 -6.20
CA PHE A 92 -12.62 -6.17 -7.33
C PHE A 92 -12.57 -6.92 -8.66
N ASP A 93 -12.05 -8.12 -8.65
CA ASP A 93 -12.08 -9.09 -9.73
C ASP A 93 -11.95 -10.51 -9.18
N ASP A 94 -11.91 -11.52 -10.04
CA ASP A 94 -11.72 -12.92 -9.63
C ASP A 94 -10.25 -13.36 -9.60
N ALA A 95 -9.33 -12.50 -10.07
CA ALA A 95 -7.92 -12.82 -10.12
C ALA A 95 -7.24 -12.76 -8.72
N PRO A 96 -6.24 -13.61 -8.48
CA PRO A 96 -5.45 -13.51 -7.27
C PRO A 96 -4.75 -12.16 -7.14
N SER A 97 -4.80 -11.57 -5.95
CA SER A 97 -4.20 -10.27 -5.69
C SER A 97 -3.87 -10.06 -4.21
N VAL A 98 -2.91 -9.20 -3.94
CA VAL A 98 -2.61 -8.68 -2.60
C VAL A 98 -3.27 -7.33 -2.43
N TYR A 99 -3.83 -7.06 -1.28
CA TYR A 99 -4.39 -5.77 -0.94
C TYR A 99 -3.81 -5.23 0.37
N PHE A 100 -3.65 -3.92 0.43
CA PHE A 100 -3.28 -3.18 1.63
C PHE A 100 -4.27 -2.04 1.85
N ILE A 101 -4.86 -2.01 3.04
CA ILE A 101 -5.92 -1.07 3.40
C ILE A 101 -5.53 -0.38 4.70
N PRO A 102 -4.88 0.80 4.65
CA PRO A 102 -4.59 1.58 5.84
C PRO A 102 -5.85 2.27 6.35
N GLN A 103 -5.86 2.58 7.64
CA GLN A 103 -6.85 3.45 8.24
C GLN A 103 -6.18 4.74 8.73
N ILE A 104 -6.71 5.89 8.38
CA ILE A 104 -6.18 7.16 8.86
C ILE A 104 -6.19 7.18 10.39
N PRO A 105 -5.05 7.48 11.05
CA PRO A 105 -4.93 7.38 12.50
C PRO A 105 -5.73 8.46 13.25
N ASN A 106 -5.80 9.67 12.68
CA ASN A 106 -6.35 10.83 13.35
C ASN A 106 -7.85 10.94 13.13
N GLU A 107 -8.53 11.46 14.13
CA GLU A 107 -9.89 11.94 14.02
C GLU A 107 -9.89 13.46 13.91
N GLY A 108 -10.71 13.99 13.04
CA GLY A 108 -10.86 15.44 12.88
C GLY A 108 -10.88 15.88 11.42
N ASP A 109 -11.18 17.15 11.25
CA ASP A 109 -11.49 17.75 9.94
C ASP A 109 -10.28 17.91 9.01
N TYR A 110 -9.08 17.61 9.49
CA TYR A 110 -7.84 17.94 8.77
C TYR A 110 -6.95 16.75 8.42
N TYR A 111 -7.43 15.54 8.51
CA TYR A 111 -6.60 14.43 8.07
C TYR A 111 -6.67 14.28 6.54
N ARG A 112 -5.50 14.03 5.94
CA ARG A 112 -5.34 13.84 4.51
C ARG A 112 -4.34 12.73 4.23
N TRP A 113 -4.62 11.92 3.23
CA TRP A 113 -3.73 10.85 2.81
C TRP A 113 -2.36 11.33 2.33
N TRP A 114 -2.26 12.58 1.89
CA TRP A 114 -1.04 13.21 1.41
C TRP A 114 -0.28 14.04 2.45
N GLN A 115 -0.63 13.98 3.71
CA GLN A 115 0.18 14.60 4.77
C GLN A 115 1.57 13.98 4.81
N LYS A 116 2.57 14.79 5.14
CA LYS A 116 3.99 14.42 5.02
C LYS A 116 4.35 13.12 5.75
N ALA A 117 3.83 12.91 6.95
CA ALA A 117 4.06 11.67 7.69
C ALA A 117 3.57 10.43 6.95
N LYS A 118 2.42 10.54 6.28
CA LYS A 118 1.83 9.45 5.50
C LYS A 118 2.58 9.21 4.20
N GLN A 119 3.13 10.27 3.58
CA GLN A 119 3.97 10.09 2.38
C GLN A 119 5.20 9.23 2.67
N PHE A 120 5.89 9.44 3.78
CA PHE A 120 6.98 8.57 4.20
C PHE A 120 6.53 7.13 4.45
N ALA A 121 5.31 6.97 4.99
CA ALA A 121 4.74 5.65 5.18
C ALA A 121 4.54 4.91 3.85
N TRP A 122 4.05 5.58 2.82
CA TRP A 122 3.85 4.95 1.50
C TRP A 122 5.15 4.49 0.86
N GLU A 123 6.20 5.29 0.92
CA GLU A 123 7.51 4.91 0.42
C GLU A 123 8.05 3.66 1.11
N LYS A 124 7.95 3.61 2.43
CA LYS A 124 8.34 2.45 3.23
C LYS A 124 7.51 1.21 2.90
N LEU A 125 6.18 1.37 2.78
CA LEU A 125 5.29 0.28 2.40
C LEU A 125 5.67 -0.32 1.04
N LEU A 126 5.81 0.53 0.03
CA LEU A 126 6.15 0.09 -1.33
C LEU A 126 7.50 -0.62 -1.35
N ARG A 127 8.50 -0.07 -0.67
CA ARG A 127 9.81 -0.71 -0.56
C ARG A 127 9.71 -2.11 0.04
N GLN A 128 9.05 -2.25 1.17
CA GLN A 128 8.92 -3.55 1.84
C GLN A 128 8.09 -4.52 1.01
N ALA A 129 6.96 -4.10 0.46
CA ALA A 129 6.11 -4.95 -0.36
C ALA A 129 6.84 -5.48 -1.59
N LEU A 130 7.53 -4.60 -2.31
CA LEU A 130 8.24 -4.97 -3.54
C LEU A 130 9.49 -5.85 -3.30
N LEU A 131 10.08 -5.76 -2.11
CA LEU A 131 11.21 -6.61 -1.73
C LEU A 131 10.80 -8.03 -1.30
N LEU A 132 9.51 -8.30 -1.06
CA LEU A 132 9.03 -9.65 -0.74
C LEU A 132 9.23 -10.65 -1.90
N GLY A 133 9.22 -10.16 -3.14
CA GLY A 133 9.36 -11.00 -4.33
C GLY A 133 8.07 -11.66 -4.82
N GLU A 134 6.98 -11.56 -4.06
CA GLU A 134 5.65 -12.05 -4.45
C GLU A 134 4.77 -10.98 -5.11
N ILE A 135 5.25 -9.73 -5.14
CA ILE A 135 4.54 -8.61 -5.77
C ILE A 135 5.17 -8.30 -7.11
N ASP A 136 4.34 -8.27 -8.16
CA ASP A 136 4.75 -7.82 -9.48
C ASP A 136 4.93 -6.28 -9.48
N PRO A 137 6.16 -5.77 -9.67
CA PRO A 137 6.43 -4.33 -9.64
C PRO A 137 5.73 -3.56 -10.78
N ASN A 138 5.22 -4.26 -11.78
CA ASN A 138 4.49 -3.67 -12.90
C ASN A 138 2.98 -3.63 -12.66
N ARG A 139 2.50 -4.21 -11.57
CA ARG A 139 1.08 -4.32 -11.23
C ARG A 139 0.78 -3.81 -9.83
N VAL A 140 1.27 -2.61 -9.52
CA VAL A 140 1.00 -1.91 -8.25
C VAL A 140 -0.01 -0.80 -8.51
N TYR A 141 -1.13 -0.83 -7.81
CA TYR A 141 -2.26 0.06 -8.03
C TYR A 141 -2.62 0.81 -6.75
N VAL A 142 -2.96 2.09 -6.90
CA VAL A 142 -3.53 2.89 -5.81
C VAL A 142 -4.89 3.42 -6.22
N PHE A 143 -5.88 3.30 -5.36
CA PHE A 143 -7.21 3.82 -5.61
C PHE A 143 -7.94 4.15 -4.32
N GLY A 144 -9.01 4.91 -4.42
CA GLY A 144 -9.77 5.28 -3.24
C GLY A 144 -11.07 5.98 -3.57
N ILE A 145 -11.86 6.26 -2.53
CA ILE A 145 -13.15 6.91 -2.64
C ILE A 145 -13.10 8.27 -1.92
N SER A 146 -13.65 9.32 -2.53
CA SER A 146 -13.75 10.66 -1.93
C SER A 146 -12.37 11.17 -1.51
N GLU A 147 -12.11 11.37 -0.22
CA GLU A 147 -10.80 11.74 0.32
C GLU A 147 -9.68 10.77 -0.09
N GLY A 148 -10.00 9.47 -0.15
CA GLY A 148 -9.08 8.45 -0.69
C GLY A 148 -8.81 8.62 -2.18
N GLY A 149 -9.78 9.10 -2.94
CA GLY A 149 -9.61 9.45 -4.36
C GLY A 149 -8.63 10.62 -4.54
N TYR A 150 -8.75 11.67 -3.74
CA TYR A 150 -7.75 12.75 -3.72
C TYR A 150 -6.36 12.23 -3.30
N GLY A 151 -6.32 11.33 -2.33
CA GLY A 151 -5.09 10.66 -1.91
C GLY A 151 -4.43 9.92 -3.05
N SER A 152 -5.19 9.11 -3.79
CA SER A 152 -4.68 8.33 -4.91
C SER A 152 -4.11 9.21 -6.04
N GLN A 153 -4.78 10.31 -6.38
CA GLN A 153 -4.27 11.29 -7.35
C GLN A 153 -2.93 11.91 -6.91
N ARG A 154 -2.83 12.26 -5.61
CA ARG A 154 -1.59 12.83 -5.07
C ARG A 154 -0.46 11.83 -5.05
N LEU A 155 -0.72 10.60 -4.64
CA LEU A 155 0.28 9.54 -4.66
C LEU A 155 0.73 9.20 -6.08
N ALA A 156 -0.18 9.21 -7.05
CA ALA A 156 0.16 9.04 -8.46
C ALA A 156 1.15 10.09 -8.97
N SER A 157 1.05 11.32 -8.47
CA SER A 157 1.96 12.41 -8.83
C SER A 157 3.32 12.33 -8.12
N PHE A 158 3.34 11.95 -6.82
CA PHE A 158 4.56 11.90 -6.03
C PHE A 158 5.42 10.66 -6.28
N TYR A 159 4.79 9.54 -6.61
CA TYR A 159 5.42 8.24 -6.74
C TYR A 159 5.08 7.60 -8.09
N ALA A 160 5.06 8.40 -9.15
CA ALA A 160 4.64 7.98 -10.49
C ALA A 160 5.32 6.69 -10.98
N ASP A 161 6.58 6.50 -10.59
CA ASP A 161 7.38 5.35 -11.02
C ASP A 161 6.93 4.01 -10.39
N TYR A 162 6.12 4.06 -9.32
CA TYR A 162 5.66 2.86 -8.64
C TYR A 162 4.28 2.37 -9.08
N TRP A 163 3.47 3.23 -9.70
CA TRP A 163 2.08 2.89 -9.98
C TRP A 163 1.86 2.46 -11.43
N ALA A 164 1.27 1.28 -11.60
CA ALA A 164 0.75 0.87 -12.90
C ALA A 164 -0.50 1.69 -13.27
N ALA A 165 -1.34 2.00 -12.28
CA ALA A 165 -2.46 2.92 -12.43
C ALA A 165 -2.92 3.48 -11.07
N ALA A 166 -3.63 4.62 -11.15
CA ALA A 166 -4.30 5.25 -10.02
C ALA A 166 -5.78 5.49 -10.35
N GLY A 167 -6.65 5.16 -9.39
CA GLY A 167 -8.11 5.34 -9.49
C GLY A 167 -8.61 6.33 -8.43
N PRO A 168 -8.95 7.58 -8.81
CA PRO A 168 -9.56 8.53 -7.89
C PRO A 168 -11.06 8.27 -7.70
#